data_d19dc52c4311d712e71e071ebbe4be8b
#
_entry.id   d19dc52c4311d712e71e071ebbe4be8b
#
_cell.length_a   1.000
_cell.length_b   1.000
_cell.length_c   1.000
_cell.angle_alpha   90.00
_cell.angle_beta   90.00
_cell.angle_gamma   90.00
#
_symmetry.space_group_name_H-M   'P 1'
#
loop_
_entity.id
_entity.type
_entity.pdbx_description
1 polymer ?
#
loop_
_entity_poly.entity_id
_entity_poly.type
_entity_poly.pdbx_seq_one_letter_code
_entity_poly.pdbx_strand_id
1 'polypeptide(L)'
;MTRIEVLFPEFCSLFADSSNIRYLEKCLPDAEFVFTSYMDEPLFVKEQPDLIYMGAMTESAQEKIIRKLMPYKERIAELIAADVPMLFTNNAVEIFGQYIENEDGSKIEALDLYPIYAKRDMMHRFNCLVRGHFDDIEIVGFKTQFTMAYGETEKYPFIHVDKGTGMNKGTANEG
;
A
#
# COMPACT_ATOMS: atom_id res chain seq x y z
N MET A 1 22.81 5.45 9.17
CA MET A 1 22.68 4.72 7.89
C MET A 1 21.19 4.47 7.69
N THR A 2 20.64 4.92 6.59
CA THR A 2 19.20 4.77 6.30
C THR A 2 18.85 3.28 6.17
N ARG A 3 17.82 2.82 6.89
CA ARG A 3 17.35 1.43 6.86
C ARG A 3 15.94 1.36 6.29
N ILE A 4 15.79 0.58 5.24
CA ILE A 4 14.52 0.39 4.53
C ILE A 4 14.08 -1.05 4.72
N GLU A 5 12.92 -1.25 5.36
CA GLU A 5 12.34 -2.57 5.49
C GLU A 5 11.42 -2.87 4.31
N VAL A 6 11.68 -3.98 3.62
CA VAL A 6 10.85 -4.52 2.54
C VAL A 6 10.08 -5.70 3.06
N LEU A 7 8.76 -5.55 3.20
CA LEU A 7 7.89 -6.57 3.79
C LEU A 7 7.47 -7.61 2.75
N PHE A 8 7.68 -8.88 3.09
CA PHE A 8 7.12 -10.06 2.43
C PHE A 8 7.31 -10.11 0.92
N PRO A 9 8.54 -9.90 0.39
CA PRO A 9 8.79 -9.79 -1.05
C PRO A 9 8.34 -11.01 -1.84
N GLU A 10 8.27 -12.20 -1.23
CA GLU A 10 7.78 -13.43 -1.84
C GLU A 10 6.26 -13.40 -2.14
N PHE A 11 5.51 -12.54 -1.47
CA PHE A 11 4.07 -12.32 -1.71
C PHE A 11 3.79 -10.97 -2.35
N CYS A 12 4.59 -9.96 -2.06
CA CYS A 12 4.36 -8.55 -2.38
C CYS A 12 5.22 -8.08 -3.57
N SER A 13 5.19 -8.83 -4.67
CA SER A 13 5.96 -8.54 -5.88
C SER A 13 5.14 -8.66 -7.17
N LEU A 14 3.81 -8.57 -7.07
CA LEU A 14 2.92 -8.59 -8.22
C LEU A 14 3.19 -7.37 -9.13
N PHE A 15 2.98 -7.51 -10.44
CA PHE A 15 3.23 -6.47 -11.44
C PHE A 15 4.69 -5.95 -11.49
N ALA A 16 5.65 -6.81 -11.15
CA ALA A 16 7.07 -6.48 -11.10
C ALA A 16 7.44 -5.40 -10.05
N ASP A 17 6.71 -5.31 -8.95
CA ASP A 17 6.98 -4.36 -7.86
C ASP A 17 8.40 -4.48 -7.28
N SER A 18 9.04 -5.62 -7.41
CA SER A 18 10.47 -5.78 -7.12
C SER A 18 11.37 -4.81 -7.90
N SER A 19 10.89 -4.27 -9.03
CA SER A 19 11.62 -3.26 -9.80
C SER A 19 11.65 -1.91 -9.09
N ASN A 20 10.62 -1.58 -8.29
CA ASN A 20 10.59 -0.39 -7.45
C ASN A 20 11.71 -0.44 -6.41
N ILE A 21 11.88 -1.60 -5.78
CA ILE A 21 12.95 -1.81 -4.79
C ILE A 21 14.33 -1.66 -5.44
N ARG A 22 14.55 -2.31 -6.60
CA ARG A 22 15.80 -2.18 -7.35
C ARG A 22 16.11 -0.74 -7.78
N TYR A 23 15.05 0.04 -8.08
CA TYR A 23 15.21 1.45 -8.39
C TYR A 23 15.62 2.24 -7.14
N LEU A 24 14.97 2.00 -6.01
CA LEU A 24 15.32 2.62 -4.74
C LEU A 24 16.76 2.28 -4.31
N GLU A 25 17.19 1.02 -4.45
CA GLU A 25 18.58 0.60 -4.20
C GLU A 25 19.60 1.40 -5.02
N LYS A 26 19.27 1.71 -6.28
CA LYS A 26 20.14 2.54 -7.13
C LYS A 26 20.12 4.02 -6.75
N CYS A 27 18.98 4.53 -6.29
CA CYS A 27 18.86 5.91 -5.85
C CYS A 27 19.49 6.14 -4.47
N LEU A 28 19.53 5.11 -3.64
CA LEU A 28 19.97 5.15 -2.24
C LEU A 28 21.08 4.10 -2.01
N PRO A 29 22.25 4.25 -2.65
CA PRO A 29 23.31 3.22 -2.61
C PRO A 29 23.91 3.00 -1.21
N ASP A 30 23.76 3.98 -0.32
CA ASP A 30 24.27 3.91 1.06
C ASP A 30 23.21 3.43 2.06
N ALA A 31 21.97 3.09 1.60
CA ALA A 31 20.92 2.56 2.45
C ALA A 31 21.05 1.04 2.62
N GLU A 32 20.69 0.58 3.80
CA GLU A 32 20.54 -0.84 4.10
C GLU A 32 19.09 -1.28 3.79
N PHE A 33 18.93 -2.25 2.90
CA PHE A 33 17.64 -2.86 2.60
C PHE A 33 17.49 -4.17 3.37
N VAL A 34 16.53 -4.24 4.26
CA VAL A 34 16.20 -5.41 5.07
C VAL A 34 14.96 -6.09 4.50
N PHE A 35 15.13 -7.28 3.95
CA PHE A 35 14.03 -8.05 3.38
C PHE A 35 13.45 -8.98 4.45
N THR A 36 12.25 -8.67 4.92
CA THR A 36 11.54 -9.48 5.91
C THR A 36 10.68 -10.53 5.20
N SER A 37 11.02 -11.81 5.37
CA SER A 37 10.19 -12.92 4.88
C SER A 37 8.89 -13.03 5.68
N TYR A 38 7.84 -13.58 5.08
CA TYR A 38 6.57 -13.86 5.75
C TYR A 38 6.73 -14.73 7.01
N MET A 39 7.72 -15.62 7.03
CA MET A 39 8.00 -16.48 8.19
C MET A 39 8.72 -15.75 9.32
N ASP A 40 9.37 -14.65 9.03
CA ASP A 40 10.16 -13.90 10.01
C ASP A 40 9.29 -12.90 10.79
N GLU A 41 9.81 -12.44 11.91
CA GLU A 41 9.27 -11.30 12.64
C GLU A 41 9.72 -10.02 11.94
N PRO A 42 8.80 -9.08 11.64
CA PRO A 42 9.18 -7.82 11.01
C PRO A 42 10.20 -7.02 11.83
N LEU A 43 11.15 -6.39 11.13
CA LEU A 43 12.16 -5.54 11.75
C LEU A 43 11.53 -4.44 12.59
N PHE A 44 10.46 -3.82 12.08
CA PHE A 44 9.76 -2.72 12.72
C PHE A 44 9.21 -3.06 14.11
N VAL A 45 9.12 -4.34 14.48
CA VAL A 45 8.69 -4.78 15.81
C VAL A 45 9.72 -4.42 16.87
N LYS A 46 11.01 -4.57 16.55
CA LYS A 46 12.14 -4.35 17.48
C LYS A 46 12.84 -3.03 17.28
N GLU A 47 12.81 -2.52 16.08
CA GLU A 47 13.53 -1.33 15.67
C GLU A 47 12.59 -0.38 14.92
N GLN A 48 13.02 0.84 14.67
CA GLN A 48 12.31 1.77 13.82
C GLN A 48 13.07 1.92 12.51
N PRO A 49 12.56 1.39 11.39
CA PRO A 49 13.13 1.65 10.07
C PRO A 49 12.86 3.11 9.64
N ASP A 50 13.68 3.61 8.72
CA ASP A 50 13.49 4.94 8.13
C ASP A 50 12.44 4.95 7.01
N LEU A 51 12.13 3.77 6.43
CA LEU A 51 11.07 3.55 5.45
C LEU A 51 10.59 2.11 5.52
N ILE A 52 9.28 1.90 5.42
CA ILE A 52 8.68 0.58 5.24
C ILE A 52 8.08 0.51 3.83
N TYR A 53 8.44 -0.53 3.08
CA TYR A 53 7.91 -0.80 1.75
C TYR A 53 7.12 -2.10 1.72
N MET A 54 5.95 -2.09 1.09
CA MET A 54 5.18 -3.30 0.77
C MET A 54 4.54 -3.17 -0.62
N GLY A 55 4.83 -4.12 -1.49
CA GLY A 55 4.36 -4.17 -2.86
C GLY A 55 2.96 -4.74 -3.05
N ALA A 56 2.47 -4.68 -4.28
CA ALA A 56 1.21 -5.30 -4.68
C ALA A 56 1.25 -6.82 -4.56
N MET A 57 0.10 -7.43 -4.28
CA MET A 57 -0.04 -8.85 -4.04
C MET A 57 -1.34 -9.42 -4.60
N THR A 58 -1.47 -10.75 -4.62
CA THR A 58 -2.75 -11.38 -4.92
C THR A 58 -3.72 -11.22 -3.75
N GLU A 59 -5.02 -11.28 -4.01
CA GLU A 59 -6.07 -11.16 -2.98
C GLU A 59 -5.93 -12.25 -1.90
N SER A 60 -5.56 -13.47 -2.30
CA SER A 60 -5.28 -14.57 -1.37
C SER A 60 -4.04 -14.31 -0.49
N ALA A 61 -3.01 -13.66 -1.03
CA ALA A 61 -1.86 -13.24 -0.24
C ALA A 61 -2.24 -12.08 0.71
N GLN A 62 -3.04 -11.12 0.25
CA GLN A 62 -3.51 -9.99 1.04
C GLN A 62 -4.18 -10.44 2.34
N GLU A 63 -5.06 -11.45 2.28
CA GLU A 63 -5.70 -12.01 3.48
C GLU A 63 -4.71 -12.67 4.45
N LYS A 64 -3.67 -13.35 3.92
CA LYS A 64 -2.61 -13.93 4.76
C LYS A 64 -1.80 -12.83 5.45
N ILE A 65 -1.48 -11.76 4.72
CA ILE A 65 -0.69 -10.65 5.25
C ILE A 65 -1.49 -9.85 6.27
N ILE A 66 -2.79 -9.63 6.08
CA ILE A 66 -3.66 -9.05 7.11
C ILE A 66 -3.54 -9.86 8.41
N ARG A 67 -3.70 -11.18 8.34
CA ARG A 67 -3.58 -12.05 9.53
C ARG A 67 -2.18 -12.02 10.15
N LYS A 68 -1.14 -11.91 9.33
CA LYS A 68 0.27 -11.80 9.79
C LYS A 68 0.54 -10.48 10.49
N LEU A 69 -0.03 -9.36 10.00
CA LEU A 69 0.21 -8.02 10.54
C LEU A 69 -0.72 -7.68 11.71
N MET A 70 -1.88 -8.33 11.83
CA MET A 70 -2.86 -8.06 12.88
C MET A 70 -2.27 -8.02 14.30
N PRO A 71 -1.39 -8.94 14.72
CA PRO A 71 -0.75 -8.90 16.04
C PRO A 71 0.13 -7.66 16.28
N TYR A 72 0.54 -6.99 15.22
CA TYR A 72 1.42 -5.82 15.26
C TYR A 72 0.70 -4.50 15.00
N LYS A 73 -0.64 -4.52 14.95
CA LYS A 73 -1.48 -3.33 14.66
C LYS A 73 -1.09 -2.12 15.52
N GLU A 74 -0.96 -2.31 16.82
CA GLU A 74 -0.60 -1.21 17.75
C GLU A 74 0.79 -0.65 17.45
N ARG A 75 1.76 -1.52 17.17
CA ARG A 75 3.11 -1.09 16.80
C ARG A 75 3.14 -0.31 15.50
N ILE A 76 2.36 -0.73 14.51
CA ILE A 76 2.22 -0.01 13.23
C ILE A 76 1.59 1.37 13.48
N ALA A 77 0.56 1.45 14.33
CA ALA A 77 -0.05 2.72 14.71
C ALA A 77 0.95 3.68 15.38
N GLU A 78 1.84 3.18 16.25
CA GLU A 78 2.92 3.95 16.84
C GLU A 78 3.89 4.51 15.78
N LEU A 79 4.25 3.68 14.79
CA LEU A 79 5.15 4.11 13.70
C LEU A 79 4.50 5.19 12.82
N ILE A 80 3.20 5.06 12.53
CA ILE A 80 2.43 6.09 11.82
C ILE A 80 2.41 7.38 12.63
N ALA A 81 2.15 7.30 13.94
CA ALA A 81 2.14 8.47 14.82
C ALA A 81 3.53 9.11 14.98
N ALA A 82 4.59 8.36 14.74
CA ALA A 82 5.97 8.83 14.71
C ALA A 82 6.43 9.34 13.33
N ASP A 83 5.49 9.50 12.38
CA ASP A 83 5.74 9.94 11.01
C ASP A 83 6.79 9.08 10.26
N VAL A 84 6.85 7.76 10.56
CA VAL A 84 7.71 6.85 9.79
C VAL A 84 7.15 6.70 8.38
N PRO A 85 7.91 7.04 7.33
CA PRO A 85 7.46 6.89 5.96
C PRO A 85 7.09 5.45 5.61
N MET A 86 5.95 5.27 4.96
CA MET A 86 5.48 3.96 4.51
C MET A 86 5.02 4.08 3.05
N LEU A 87 5.59 3.26 2.17
CA LEU A 87 5.21 3.19 0.76
C LEU A 87 4.53 1.85 0.47
N PHE A 88 3.22 1.91 0.28
CA PHE A 88 2.40 0.75 -0.04
C PHE A 88 1.81 0.91 -1.44
N THR A 89 2.08 -0.05 -2.31
CA THR A 89 1.64 0.05 -3.70
C THR A 89 0.38 -0.79 -3.96
N ASN A 90 -0.50 -0.26 -4.83
CA ASN A 90 -1.72 -0.91 -5.27
C ASN A 90 -2.59 -1.39 -4.08
N ASN A 91 -2.99 -2.68 -4.05
CA ASN A 91 -3.86 -3.24 -3.02
C ASN A 91 -3.20 -3.44 -1.64
N ALA A 92 -1.91 -3.13 -1.50
CA ALA A 92 -1.24 -3.14 -0.20
C ALA A 92 -1.82 -2.09 0.76
N VAL A 93 -2.26 -0.93 0.26
CA VAL A 93 -2.86 0.13 1.09
C VAL A 93 -4.17 -0.32 1.76
N GLU A 94 -4.92 -1.21 1.12
CA GLU A 94 -6.21 -1.70 1.62
C GLU A 94 -6.09 -2.47 2.94
N ILE A 95 -4.92 -3.06 3.20
CA ILE A 95 -4.61 -3.79 4.45
C ILE A 95 -4.71 -2.88 5.67
N PHE A 96 -4.44 -1.59 5.50
CA PHE A 96 -4.45 -0.59 6.57
C PHE A 96 -5.82 0.06 6.78
N GLY A 97 -6.78 -0.21 5.89
CA GLY A 97 -8.17 0.23 6.01
C GLY A 97 -8.95 -0.56 7.05
N GLN A 98 -10.26 -0.29 7.11
CA GLN A 98 -11.18 -0.90 8.06
C GLN A 98 -11.53 -2.34 7.66
N TYR A 99 -11.89 -2.55 6.41
CA TYR A 99 -12.27 -3.86 5.86
C TYR A 99 -12.16 -3.88 4.33
N ILE A 100 -12.18 -5.08 3.78
CA ILE A 100 -12.31 -5.34 2.35
C ILE A 100 -13.62 -6.07 2.12
N GLU A 101 -14.53 -5.49 1.34
CA GLU A 101 -15.83 -6.07 0.97
C GLU A 101 -15.69 -6.87 -0.33
N ASN A 102 -16.06 -8.14 -0.29
CA ASN A 102 -16.13 -9.01 -1.45
C ASN A 102 -17.42 -8.79 -2.25
N GLU A 103 -17.50 -9.31 -3.48
CA GLU A 103 -18.67 -9.19 -4.36
C GLU A 103 -19.94 -9.81 -3.77
N ASP A 104 -19.81 -10.83 -2.92
CA ASP A 104 -20.93 -11.47 -2.21
C ASP A 104 -21.38 -10.72 -0.96
N GLY A 105 -20.77 -9.55 -0.67
CA GLY A 105 -21.04 -8.74 0.50
C GLY A 105 -20.35 -9.19 1.78
N SER A 106 -19.58 -10.30 1.74
CA SER A 106 -18.76 -10.70 2.88
C SER A 106 -17.63 -9.70 3.10
N LYS A 107 -17.19 -9.55 4.35
CA LYS A 107 -16.17 -8.60 4.73
C LYS A 107 -14.96 -9.31 5.35
N ILE A 108 -13.79 -8.86 4.96
CA ILE A 108 -12.52 -9.25 5.54
C ILE A 108 -12.07 -8.06 6.38
N GLU A 109 -12.06 -8.23 7.71
CA GLU A 109 -11.54 -7.20 8.61
C GLU A 109 -10.06 -6.96 8.33
N ALA A 110 -9.68 -5.70 8.18
CA ALA A 110 -8.32 -5.25 7.95
C ALA A 110 -7.74 -4.59 9.22
N LEU A 111 -6.62 -3.88 9.13
CA LEU A 111 -5.95 -3.35 10.31
C LEU A 111 -6.68 -2.16 10.96
N ASP A 112 -7.63 -1.53 10.27
CA ASP A 112 -8.40 -0.38 10.78
C ASP A 112 -7.51 0.72 11.38
N LEU A 113 -6.51 1.13 10.61
CA LEU A 113 -5.57 2.20 10.94
C LEU A 113 -5.90 3.49 10.17
N TYR A 114 -6.58 3.37 9.04
CA TYR A 114 -7.09 4.49 8.24
C TYR A 114 -8.59 4.37 8.03
N PRO A 115 -9.33 5.48 7.99
CA PRO A 115 -10.79 5.49 7.82
C PRO A 115 -11.21 5.27 6.36
N ILE A 116 -10.62 4.28 5.73
CA ILE A 116 -10.94 3.81 4.38
C ILE A 116 -11.41 2.36 4.41
N TYR A 117 -12.17 1.95 3.43
CA TYR A 117 -12.51 0.55 3.18
C TYR A 117 -12.41 0.26 1.68
N ALA A 118 -12.24 -1.00 1.33
CA ALA A 118 -12.10 -1.41 -0.06
C ALA A 118 -13.29 -2.25 -0.51
N LYS A 119 -13.62 -2.18 -1.81
CA LYS A 119 -14.60 -3.05 -2.47
C LYS A 119 -13.98 -3.74 -3.66
N ARG A 120 -14.04 -5.07 -3.66
CA ARG A 120 -13.56 -5.92 -4.76
C ARG A 120 -14.61 -6.02 -5.87
N ASP A 121 -14.14 -5.96 -7.12
CA ASP A 121 -14.87 -6.34 -8.33
C ASP A 121 -13.93 -7.20 -9.18
N MET A 122 -13.89 -8.49 -8.89
CA MET A 122 -12.96 -9.43 -9.52
C MET A 122 -13.34 -9.75 -10.97
N MET A 123 -14.58 -9.47 -11.36
CA MET A 123 -15.07 -9.70 -12.72
C MET A 123 -14.76 -8.55 -13.67
N HIS A 124 -14.52 -7.34 -13.14
CA HIS A 124 -14.33 -6.15 -13.96
C HIS A 124 -13.08 -5.40 -13.56
N ARG A 125 -11.95 -5.76 -14.22
CA ARG A 125 -10.71 -5.00 -14.03
C ARG A 125 -10.89 -3.57 -14.51
N PHE A 126 -10.63 -2.64 -13.62
CA PHE A 126 -10.59 -1.23 -13.95
C PHE A 126 -9.22 -0.82 -14.46
N ASN A 127 -9.18 -0.13 -15.60
CA ASN A 127 -7.96 0.38 -16.22
C ASN A 127 -8.15 1.82 -16.65
N CYS A 128 -7.21 2.70 -16.35
CA CYS A 128 -7.18 4.06 -16.90
C CYS A 128 -5.76 4.63 -16.94
N LEU A 129 -5.58 5.61 -17.84
CA LEU A 129 -4.43 6.51 -17.77
C LEU A 129 -4.73 7.61 -16.75
N VAL A 130 -3.75 7.90 -15.92
CA VAL A 130 -3.84 8.92 -14.88
C VAL A 130 -2.78 9.98 -15.14
N ARG A 131 -3.18 11.25 -15.08
CA ARG A 131 -2.30 12.41 -14.98
C ARG A 131 -2.71 13.19 -13.74
N GLY A 132 -1.74 13.57 -12.95
CA GLY A 132 -1.95 14.34 -11.75
C GLY A 132 -0.65 15.01 -11.31
N HIS A 133 -0.65 15.50 -10.09
CA HIS A 133 0.52 16.16 -9.53
C HIS A 133 0.64 15.89 -8.02
N PHE A 134 1.89 15.89 -7.57
CA PHE A 134 2.28 15.98 -6.19
C PHE A 134 3.09 17.28 -6.05
N ASP A 135 2.55 18.26 -5.33
CA ASP A 135 3.03 19.63 -5.34
C ASP A 135 3.18 20.17 -6.79
N ASP A 136 4.38 20.55 -7.20
CA ASP A 136 4.74 21.00 -8.54
C ASP A 136 5.23 19.90 -9.49
N ILE A 137 5.26 18.63 -9.03
CA ILE A 137 5.74 17.49 -9.81
C ILE A 137 4.56 16.89 -10.58
N GLU A 138 4.64 16.94 -11.91
CA GLU A 138 3.67 16.24 -12.78
C GLU A 138 3.92 14.73 -12.75
N ILE A 139 2.85 13.97 -12.55
CA ILE A 139 2.85 12.51 -12.51
C ILE A 139 1.94 11.98 -13.60
N VAL A 140 2.46 11.05 -14.40
CA VAL A 140 1.68 10.32 -15.42
C VAL A 140 1.86 8.83 -15.17
N GLY A 141 0.74 8.12 -15.14
CA GLY A 141 0.74 6.69 -14.84
C GLY A 141 -0.40 5.92 -15.50
N PHE A 142 -0.33 4.62 -15.34
CA PHE A 142 -1.38 3.69 -15.73
C PHE A 142 -1.88 2.96 -14.48
N LYS A 143 -3.19 3.01 -14.28
CA LYS A 143 -3.87 2.37 -13.17
C LYS A 143 -4.56 1.10 -13.65
N THR A 144 -4.33 0.00 -12.94
CA THR A 144 -5.01 -1.28 -13.16
C THR A 144 -5.30 -1.94 -11.83
N GLN A 145 -6.57 -2.22 -11.56
CA GLN A 145 -6.98 -2.74 -10.26
C GLN A 145 -8.33 -3.47 -10.36
N PHE A 146 -8.58 -4.37 -9.41
CA PHE A 146 -9.87 -5.04 -9.19
C PHE A 146 -10.64 -4.45 -8.01
N THR A 147 -9.98 -3.64 -7.20
CA THR A 147 -10.51 -3.10 -5.96
C THR A 147 -10.44 -1.59 -6.00
N MET A 148 -11.42 -0.93 -5.40
CA MET A 148 -11.42 0.51 -5.19
C MET A 148 -11.57 0.82 -3.71
N ALA A 149 -10.85 1.84 -3.23
CA ALA A 149 -10.94 2.30 -1.86
C ALA A 149 -11.91 3.48 -1.72
N TYR A 150 -12.67 3.49 -0.64
CA TYR A 150 -13.69 4.46 -0.29
C TYR A 150 -13.50 4.91 1.16
N GLY A 151 -14.22 5.95 1.58
CA GLY A 151 -14.14 6.52 2.92
C GLY A 151 -13.51 7.91 2.88
N GLU A 152 -12.73 8.25 3.88
CA GLU A 152 -12.09 9.58 3.98
C GLU A 152 -10.85 9.72 3.09
N THR A 153 -11.00 9.45 1.79
CA THR A 153 -9.92 9.46 0.80
C THR A 153 -9.45 10.87 0.41
N GLU A 154 -10.14 11.92 0.87
CA GLU A 154 -9.84 13.30 0.49
C GLU A 154 -9.01 14.06 1.53
N LYS A 155 -8.82 13.49 2.71
CA LYS A 155 -8.24 14.20 3.83
C LYS A 155 -6.73 14.44 3.69
N TYR A 156 -6.01 13.46 3.14
CA TYR A 156 -4.56 13.50 2.97
C TYR A 156 -4.14 12.87 1.65
N PRO A 157 -4.46 13.50 0.49
CA PRO A 157 -4.09 12.92 -0.80
C PRO A 157 -2.58 13.03 -1.01
N PHE A 158 -1.98 11.96 -1.51
CA PHE A 158 -0.60 11.99 -1.98
C PHE A 158 -0.52 12.57 -3.39
N ILE A 159 -1.44 12.20 -4.29
CA ILE A 159 -1.51 12.71 -5.66
C ILE A 159 -2.89 13.32 -5.90
N HIS A 160 -2.93 14.54 -6.43
CA HIS A 160 -4.14 15.12 -6.98
C HIS A 160 -4.28 14.75 -8.46
N VAL A 161 -5.36 14.08 -8.83
CA VAL A 161 -5.59 13.57 -10.20
C VAL A 161 -6.34 14.60 -11.03
N ASP A 162 -5.68 15.12 -12.07
CA ASP A 162 -6.27 16.08 -13.02
C ASP A 162 -7.06 15.37 -14.12
N LYS A 163 -6.60 14.16 -14.51
CA LYS A 163 -7.24 13.35 -15.55
C LYS A 163 -7.12 11.88 -15.20
N GLY A 164 -8.23 11.18 -15.26
CA GLY A 164 -8.32 9.77 -14.88
C GLY A 164 -9.17 9.57 -13.63
N THR A 165 -8.83 8.63 -12.79
CA THR A 165 -9.58 8.27 -11.60
C THR A 165 -8.62 8.11 -10.42
N GLY A 166 -8.96 8.71 -9.29
CA GLY A 166 -8.26 8.52 -8.02
C GLY A 166 -8.53 7.17 -7.37
N MET A 167 -8.55 7.09 -6.05
CA MET A 167 -8.75 5.83 -5.31
C MET A 167 -10.04 5.10 -5.69
N ASN A 168 -11.06 5.84 -6.14
CA ASN A 168 -12.30 5.30 -6.71
C ASN A 168 -12.86 6.24 -7.78
N LYS A 169 -13.94 5.82 -8.48
CA LYS A 169 -14.54 6.58 -9.59
C LYS A 169 -15.17 7.92 -9.17
N GLY A 170 -15.34 8.15 -7.87
CA GLY A 170 -15.93 9.37 -7.32
C GLY A 170 -14.92 10.38 -6.78
N THR A 171 -13.62 10.09 -6.82
CA THR A 171 -12.58 10.97 -6.28
C THR A 171 -11.46 11.26 -7.28
N ALA A 172 -10.91 12.48 -7.17
CA ALA A 172 -9.69 12.90 -7.86
C ALA A 172 -8.43 12.74 -7.02
N ASN A 173 -8.52 12.15 -5.83
CA ASN A 173 -7.39 11.96 -4.92
C ASN A 173 -6.85 10.54 -4.98
N GLU A 174 -5.55 10.38 -4.89
CA GLU A 174 -4.82 9.12 -4.91
C GLU A 174 -3.76 9.09 -3.82
N GLY A 175 -3.70 7.97 -3.07
CA GLY A 175 -2.72 7.74 -2.00
C GLY A 175 -3.13 8.16 -0.62
#